data_1e6412ddc3bb86196137ad6159f42531
#
_entry.id   1e6412ddc3bb86196137ad6159f42531
#
_cell.length_a   1.000
_cell.length_b   1.000
_cell.length_c   1.000
_cell.angle_alpha   90.00
_cell.angle_beta   90.00
_cell.angle_gamma   90.00
#
_symmetry.space_group_name_H-M   'P 1'
#
loop_
_entity.id
_entity.type
_entity.pdbx_description
1 polymer ?
#
loop_
_entity_poly.entity_id
_entity_poly.type
_entity_poly.pdbx_seq_one_letter_code
_entity_poly.pdbx_strand_id
1 'polypeptide(L)'
;KSRALMFVALEKLRNKLVKKVIVAVPERSIGKSFSSTNLKENGFHSNWVVNRKYDLCTPGGESLKTKTFADFMDDEKEKVLICTHSTLRFAYEKIGNDKFNNCLLAIDEFHHVSAETDSKLGELLRSVMSETNAHILAMTGSYFRGDCVAVLRPSDERQFEKVTYNYYEQLNGYKYLKSLSIGFHFYNGVYLN
;
A
#
# COMPACT_ATOMS: atom_id res chain seq x y z
N LYS A 1 -9.07 -5.25 4.53
CA LYS A 1 -7.79 -5.07 3.84
C LYS A 1 -6.64 -4.77 4.80
N SER A 2 -6.69 -3.68 5.59
CA SER A 2 -5.57 -3.22 6.43
C SER A 2 -5.06 -4.29 7.41
N ARG A 3 -5.93 -5.04 8.08
CA ARG A 3 -5.52 -6.14 8.98
C ARG A 3 -4.82 -7.29 8.24
N ALA A 4 -5.25 -7.62 7.03
CA ALA A 4 -4.57 -8.63 6.21
C ALA A 4 -3.15 -8.18 5.82
N LEU A 5 -2.99 -6.89 5.46
CA LEU A 5 -1.68 -6.31 5.19
C LEU A 5 -0.79 -6.38 6.44
N MET A 6 -1.32 -5.95 7.60
CA MET A 6 -0.58 -6.01 8.87
C MET A 6 -0.14 -7.44 9.21
N PHE A 7 -1.01 -8.44 9.00
CA PHE A 7 -0.68 -9.84 9.21
C PHE A 7 0.50 -10.29 8.33
N VAL A 8 0.40 -10.06 7.02
CA VAL A 8 1.47 -10.44 6.07
C VAL A 8 2.79 -9.73 6.44
N ALA A 9 2.71 -8.44 6.80
CA ALA A 9 3.89 -7.67 7.18
C ALA A 9 4.55 -8.22 8.46
N LEU A 10 3.75 -8.51 9.49
CA LEU A 10 4.25 -9.09 10.75
C LEU A 10 4.85 -10.48 10.54
N GLU A 11 4.24 -11.32 9.70
CA GLU A 11 4.81 -12.64 9.37
C GLU A 11 6.15 -12.52 8.63
N LYS A 12 6.26 -11.60 7.67
CA LYS A 12 7.53 -11.36 6.97
C LYS A 12 8.63 -10.84 7.91
N LEU A 13 8.30 -9.94 8.84
CA LEU A 13 9.23 -9.45 9.87
C LEU A 13 9.65 -10.58 10.83
N ARG A 14 8.69 -11.37 11.31
CA ARG A 14 8.93 -12.51 12.21
C ARG A 14 9.88 -13.54 11.61
N ASN A 15 9.63 -13.89 10.35
CA ASN A 15 10.44 -14.86 9.60
C ASN A 15 11.73 -14.24 9.03
N LYS A 16 12.05 -12.99 9.38
CA LYS A 16 13.25 -12.26 8.93
C LYS A 16 13.40 -12.19 7.41
N LEU A 17 12.31 -12.29 6.68
CA LEU A 17 12.27 -12.14 5.22
C LEU A 17 12.46 -10.68 4.80
N VAL A 18 12.08 -9.76 5.69
CA VAL A 18 12.28 -8.33 5.51
C VAL A 18 12.72 -7.71 6.85
N LYS A 19 13.39 -6.57 6.77
CA LYS A 19 13.87 -5.81 7.94
C LYS A 19 12.94 -4.66 8.29
N LYS A 20 12.26 -4.10 7.29
CA LYS A 20 11.40 -2.92 7.41
C LYS A 20 10.13 -3.10 6.60
N VAL A 21 9.10 -2.41 7.04
CA VAL A 21 7.80 -2.34 6.36
C VAL A 21 7.47 -0.87 6.11
N ILE A 22 7.17 -0.55 4.86
CA ILE A 22 6.72 0.77 4.42
C ILE A 22 5.30 0.59 3.90
N VAL A 23 4.33 1.21 4.56
CA VAL A 23 2.93 1.22 4.13
C VAL A 23 2.66 2.54 3.41
N ALA A 24 2.34 2.45 2.13
CA ALA A 24 1.98 3.60 1.32
C ALA A 24 0.48 3.61 1.02
N VAL A 25 -0.17 4.72 1.33
CA VAL A 25 -1.61 4.93 1.15
C VAL A 25 -1.87 6.10 0.19
N PRO A 26 -3.00 6.16 -0.52
CA PRO A 26 -3.26 7.24 -1.47
C PRO A 26 -3.38 8.60 -0.79
N GLU A 27 -3.99 8.67 0.39
CA GLU A 27 -4.20 9.92 1.12
C GLU A 27 -4.06 9.76 2.65
N ARG A 28 -3.86 10.88 3.35
CA ARG A 28 -3.57 10.90 4.80
C ARG A 28 -4.69 10.29 5.66
N SER A 29 -5.94 10.47 5.26
CA SER A 29 -7.12 9.96 6.00
C SER A 29 -7.08 8.44 6.12
N ILE A 30 -6.61 7.75 5.08
CA ILE A 30 -6.50 6.29 5.03
C ILE A 30 -5.37 5.78 5.94
N GLY A 31 -4.33 6.59 6.14
CA GLY A 31 -3.21 6.23 7.03
C GLY A 31 -3.63 5.82 8.43
N LYS A 32 -4.72 6.41 8.95
CA LYS A 32 -5.29 6.05 10.26
C LYS A 32 -5.67 4.57 10.37
N SER A 33 -6.01 3.91 9.27
CA SER A 33 -6.33 2.48 9.23
C SER A 33 -5.12 1.58 9.52
N PHE A 34 -3.93 2.16 9.50
CA PHE A 34 -2.66 1.48 9.75
C PHE A 34 -1.96 1.94 11.03
N SER A 35 -2.60 2.77 11.85
CA SER A 35 -2.09 3.16 13.16
C SER A 35 -1.94 1.96 14.09
N SER A 36 -1.17 2.12 15.17
CA SER A 36 -0.91 1.06 16.17
C SER A 36 -2.21 0.38 16.60
N THR A 37 -2.23 -0.94 16.54
CA THR A 37 -3.43 -1.76 16.77
C THR A 37 -3.07 -2.98 17.62
N ASN A 38 -3.89 -3.26 18.64
CA ASN A 38 -3.76 -4.47 19.44
C ASN A 38 -4.32 -5.67 18.67
N LEU A 39 -3.47 -6.35 17.93
CA LEU A 39 -3.84 -7.49 17.10
C LEU A 39 -3.81 -8.82 17.87
N LYS A 40 -3.11 -8.89 19.01
CA LYS A 40 -3.08 -10.10 19.84
C LYS A 40 -4.45 -10.51 20.35
N GLU A 41 -5.32 -9.55 20.64
CA GLU A 41 -6.72 -9.81 21.00
C GLU A 41 -7.52 -10.50 19.87
N ASN A 42 -7.05 -10.42 18.64
CA ASN A 42 -7.64 -11.05 17.46
C ASN A 42 -6.86 -12.31 17.00
N GLY A 43 -6.04 -12.89 17.87
CA GLY A 43 -5.31 -14.13 17.59
C GLY A 43 -4.01 -13.95 16.79
N PHE A 44 -3.50 -12.73 16.61
CA PHE A 44 -2.20 -12.49 15.99
C PHE A 44 -1.06 -12.79 16.99
N HIS A 45 0.09 -13.18 16.47
CA HIS A 45 1.25 -13.45 17.31
C HIS A 45 1.86 -12.20 17.96
N SER A 46 1.65 -11.03 17.36
CA SER A 46 2.15 -9.74 17.85
C SER A 46 1.19 -8.60 17.54
N ASN A 47 1.38 -7.50 18.25
CA ASN A 47 0.66 -6.24 17.95
C ASN A 47 1.33 -5.53 16.78
N TRP A 48 0.52 -4.78 16.04
CA TRP A 48 1.00 -3.81 15.07
C TRP A 48 1.36 -2.52 15.79
N VAL A 49 2.63 -2.16 15.78
CA VAL A 49 3.15 -0.98 16.49
C VAL A 49 3.80 -0.05 15.48
N VAL A 50 3.38 1.20 15.48
CA VAL A 50 3.93 2.27 14.66
C VAL A 50 4.41 3.37 15.57
N ASN A 51 5.67 3.73 15.49
CA ASN A 51 6.20 4.89 16.18
C ASN A 51 5.59 6.16 15.58
N ARG A 52 5.06 7.02 16.43
CA ARG A 52 4.41 8.26 16.02
C ARG A 52 5.28 9.17 15.14
N LYS A 53 6.59 9.13 15.34
CA LYS A 53 7.58 9.82 14.50
C LYS A 53 7.52 9.34 13.04
N TYR A 54 7.23 8.07 12.83
CA TYR A 54 7.22 7.42 11.50
C TYR A 54 5.82 7.21 10.92
N ASP A 55 4.81 7.86 11.49
CA ASP A 55 3.51 8.08 10.86
C ASP A 55 3.54 9.41 10.08
N LEU A 56 3.90 9.34 8.81
CA LEU A 56 4.02 10.50 7.93
C LEU A 56 2.69 10.91 7.27
N CYS A 57 1.59 10.27 7.63
CA CYS A 57 0.24 10.68 7.23
C CYS A 57 -0.29 11.86 8.04
N THR A 58 0.48 12.36 9.01
CA THR A 58 0.18 13.57 9.78
C THR A 58 0.38 14.85 8.94
N PRO A 59 -0.24 15.98 9.33
CA PRO A 59 0.06 17.29 8.72
C PRO A 59 1.56 17.64 8.82
N GLY A 60 2.09 18.27 7.79
CA GLY A 60 3.50 18.69 7.74
C GLY A 60 3.99 18.86 6.30
N GLY A 61 5.11 19.55 6.14
CA GLY A 61 5.75 19.78 4.84
C GLY A 61 6.42 18.52 4.28
N GLU A 62 6.39 18.34 2.97
CA GLU A 62 6.97 17.16 2.31
C GLU A 62 8.48 17.03 2.51
N SER A 63 9.21 18.16 2.59
CA SER A 63 10.66 18.14 2.85
C SER A 63 11.01 17.50 4.19
N LEU A 64 10.25 17.82 5.25
CA LEU A 64 10.43 17.20 6.57
C LEU A 64 10.09 15.71 6.55
N LYS A 65 9.00 15.35 5.88
CA LYS A 65 8.57 13.95 5.75
C LYS A 65 9.59 13.11 5.00
N THR A 66 10.14 13.65 3.91
CA THR A 66 11.18 12.97 3.14
C THR A 66 12.46 12.76 3.97
N LYS A 67 12.83 13.76 4.79
CA LYS A 67 13.95 13.61 5.74
C LYS A 67 13.64 12.52 6.77
N THR A 68 12.47 12.56 7.39
CA THR A 68 12.05 11.57 8.39
C THR A 68 11.96 10.16 7.79
N PHE A 69 11.57 10.05 6.52
CA PHE A 69 11.60 8.78 5.79
C PHE A 69 13.03 8.25 5.64
N ALA A 70 13.97 9.11 5.26
CA ALA A 70 15.39 8.73 5.19
C ALA A 70 15.93 8.30 6.56
N ASP A 71 15.62 9.06 7.63
CA ASP A 71 15.99 8.71 9.00
C ASP A 71 15.43 7.33 9.39
N PHE A 72 14.18 7.01 9.01
CA PHE A 72 13.60 5.68 9.24
C PHE A 72 14.38 4.58 8.52
N MET A 73 14.83 4.80 7.30
CA MET A 73 15.58 3.78 6.57
C MET A 73 16.90 3.42 7.25
N ASP A 74 17.49 4.36 7.97
CA ASP A 74 18.75 4.18 8.71
C ASP A 74 18.54 3.77 10.18
N ASP A 75 17.31 3.84 10.72
CA ASP A 75 16.98 3.47 12.09
C ASP A 75 16.83 1.94 12.25
N GLU A 76 17.79 1.27 12.87
CA GLU A 76 17.76 -0.18 13.02
C GLU A 76 16.65 -0.71 13.97
N LYS A 77 16.14 0.14 14.86
CA LYS A 77 15.15 -0.26 15.87
C LYS A 77 13.73 -0.26 15.30
N GLU A 78 13.41 0.73 14.51
CA GLU A 78 12.07 0.93 13.99
C GLU A 78 11.79 0.04 12.77
N LYS A 79 10.61 -0.56 12.74
CA LYS A 79 10.27 -1.57 11.74
C LYS A 79 9.17 -1.16 10.79
N VAL A 80 8.34 -0.18 11.17
CA VAL A 80 7.14 0.20 10.41
C VAL A 80 7.09 1.71 10.20
N LEU A 81 6.89 2.11 8.95
CA LEU A 81 6.62 3.48 8.54
C LEU A 81 5.32 3.52 7.74
N ILE A 82 4.50 4.55 7.95
CA ILE A 82 3.31 4.83 7.16
C ILE A 82 3.49 6.17 6.45
N CYS A 83 3.19 6.19 5.15
CA CYS A 83 3.27 7.42 4.35
C CYS A 83 2.20 7.46 3.26
N THR A 84 2.07 8.59 2.60
CA THR A 84 1.26 8.69 1.38
C THR A 84 2.06 8.23 0.15
N HIS A 85 1.37 7.88 -0.94
CA HIS A 85 1.99 7.60 -2.24
C HIS A 85 2.88 8.76 -2.71
N SER A 86 2.45 10.00 -2.46
CA SER A 86 3.24 11.19 -2.76
C SER A 86 4.53 11.25 -1.96
N THR A 87 4.45 11.05 -0.64
CA THR A 87 5.63 11.05 0.23
C THR A 87 6.61 9.94 -0.13
N LEU A 88 6.11 8.73 -0.45
CA LEU A 88 6.94 7.62 -0.92
C LEU A 88 7.72 8.01 -2.18
N ARG A 89 7.05 8.61 -3.16
CA ARG A 89 7.68 9.05 -4.40
C ARG A 89 8.80 10.05 -4.15
N PHE A 90 8.53 11.12 -3.38
CA PHE A 90 9.55 12.12 -3.07
C PHE A 90 10.72 11.57 -2.24
N ALA A 91 10.44 10.63 -1.34
CA ALA A 91 11.49 9.96 -0.59
C ALA A 91 12.37 9.12 -1.51
N TYR A 92 11.76 8.33 -2.40
CA TYR A 92 12.46 7.51 -3.36
C TYR A 92 13.42 8.32 -4.26
N GLU A 93 12.93 9.42 -4.83
CA GLU A 93 13.75 10.33 -5.66
C GLU A 93 15.00 10.84 -4.92
N LYS A 94 14.93 10.93 -3.59
CA LYS A 94 16.01 11.43 -2.75
C LYS A 94 16.99 10.36 -2.26
N ILE A 95 16.48 9.18 -1.88
CA ILE A 95 17.31 8.16 -1.21
C ILE A 95 17.78 7.04 -2.15
N GLY A 96 17.17 6.90 -3.33
CA GLY A 96 17.51 5.88 -4.33
C GLY A 96 17.02 4.46 -3.99
N ASN A 97 17.27 3.52 -4.90
CA ASN A 97 16.77 2.15 -4.84
C ASN A 97 17.38 1.31 -3.72
N ASP A 98 18.68 1.42 -3.51
CA ASP A 98 19.44 0.52 -2.61
C ASP A 98 18.87 0.48 -1.19
N LYS A 99 18.30 1.60 -0.74
CA LYS A 99 17.68 1.69 0.58
C LYS A 99 16.44 0.80 0.74
N PHE A 100 15.80 0.40 -0.36
CA PHE A 100 14.62 -0.49 -0.31
C PHE A 100 14.97 -1.97 -0.21
N ASN A 101 16.25 -2.34 -0.26
CA ASN A 101 16.66 -3.72 -0.05
C ASN A 101 16.19 -4.24 1.32
N ASN A 102 15.71 -5.49 1.34
CA ASN A 102 15.15 -6.16 2.51
C ASN A 102 13.94 -5.43 3.15
N CYS A 103 13.21 -4.65 2.35
CA CYS A 103 11.99 -4.00 2.78
C CYS A 103 10.75 -4.72 2.26
N LEU A 104 9.64 -4.60 2.97
CA LEU A 104 8.29 -4.81 2.43
C LEU A 104 7.72 -3.44 2.05
N LEU A 105 7.47 -3.24 0.78
CA LEU A 105 6.73 -2.10 0.26
C LEU A 105 5.27 -2.51 0.09
N ALA A 106 4.43 -2.10 1.02
CA ALA A 106 3.01 -2.41 1.04
C ALA A 106 2.20 -1.21 0.53
N ILE A 107 1.52 -1.37 -0.59
CA ILE A 107 0.80 -0.29 -1.27
C ILE A 107 -0.70 -0.57 -1.19
N ASP A 108 -1.41 0.27 -0.46
CA ASP A 108 -2.87 0.22 -0.40
C ASP A 108 -3.48 1.03 -1.56
N GLU A 109 -4.65 0.63 -2.00
CA GLU A 109 -5.35 1.14 -3.18
C GLU A 109 -4.44 1.16 -4.43
N PHE A 110 -3.86 0.01 -4.70
CA PHE A 110 -2.85 -0.19 -5.75
C PHE A 110 -3.32 0.21 -7.17
N HIS A 111 -4.63 0.27 -7.40
CA HIS A 111 -5.19 0.74 -8.67
C HIS A 111 -4.87 2.23 -8.98
N HIS A 112 -4.39 3.01 -8.00
CA HIS A 112 -3.83 4.34 -8.25
C HIS A 112 -2.43 4.31 -8.87
N VAL A 113 -1.77 3.15 -8.88
CA VAL A 113 -0.56 2.92 -9.66
C VAL A 113 -0.96 2.75 -11.12
N SER A 114 -0.23 3.36 -12.03
CA SER A 114 -0.50 3.24 -13.47
C SER A 114 0.67 2.63 -14.20
N ALA A 115 0.39 1.78 -15.18
CA ALA A 115 1.37 1.27 -16.11
C ALA A 115 1.83 2.30 -17.16
N GLU A 116 1.19 3.47 -17.21
CA GLU A 116 1.60 4.57 -18.08
C GLU A 116 3.06 4.97 -17.84
N THR A 117 3.74 5.37 -18.90
CA THR A 117 5.14 5.80 -18.86
C THR A 117 5.36 7.00 -17.95
N ASP A 118 4.36 7.88 -17.84
CA ASP A 118 4.45 9.11 -17.05
C ASP A 118 4.06 8.93 -15.56
N SER A 119 3.65 7.71 -15.17
CA SER A 119 3.37 7.41 -13.78
C SER A 119 4.65 7.24 -12.96
N LYS A 120 5.03 8.28 -12.26
CA LYS A 120 6.22 8.26 -11.38
C LYS A 120 6.17 7.18 -10.30
N LEU A 121 4.98 6.86 -9.78
CA LEU A 121 4.83 5.77 -8.82
C LEU A 121 4.98 4.40 -9.50
N GLY A 122 4.48 4.25 -10.73
CA GLY A 122 4.67 3.06 -11.53
C GLY A 122 6.14 2.84 -11.91
N GLU A 123 6.86 3.92 -12.22
CA GLU A 123 8.30 3.89 -12.50
C GLU A 123 9.10 3.46 -11.26
N LEU A 124 8.83 4.07 -10.10
CA LEU A 124 9.40 3.69 -8.82
C LEU A 124 9.24 2.18 -8.56
N LEU A 125 8.03 1.66 -8.71
CA LEU A 125 7.76 0.24 -8.47
C LEU A 125 8.54 -0.66 -9.41
N ARG A 126 8.58 -0.34 -10.70
CA ARG A 126 9.37 -1.11 -11.67
C ARG A 126 10.85 -1.12 -11.33
N SER A 127 11.40 0.02 -10.94
CA SER A 127 12.79 0.13 -10.53
C SER A 127 13.08 -0.68 -9.27
N VAL A 128 12.22 -0.56 -8.24
CA VAL A 128 12.35 -1.35 -7.01
C VAL A 128 12.25 -2.85 -7.31
N MET A 129 11.32 -3.28 -8.19
CA MET A 129 11.16 -4.69 -8.58
C MET A 129 12.36 -5.24 -9.36
N SER A 130 13.00 -4.44 -10.20
CA SER A 130 14.11 -4.89 -11.06
C SER A 130 15.49 -4.79 -10.41
N GLU A 131 15.67 -3.86 -9.47
CA GLU A 131 16.98 -3.48 -8.96
C GLU A 131 17.19 -3.82 -7.47
N THR A 132 16.15 -4.27 -6.76
CA THR A 132 16.22 -4.59 -5.33
C THR A 132 15.63 -5.96 -5.02
N ASN A 133 15.91 -6.44 -3.80
CA ASN A 133 15.24 -7.62 -3.24
C ASN A 133 14.02 -7.27 -2.37
N ALA A 134 13.44 -6.09 -2.54
CA ALA A 134 12.25 -5.68 -1.82
C ALA A 134 11.06 -6.59 -2.15
N HIS A 135 10.27 -6.90 -1.14
CA HIS A 135 8.98 -7.54 -1.34
C HIS A 135 7.91 -6.48 -1.58
N ILE A 136 7.04 -6.68 -2.55
CA ILE A 136 5.92 -5.78 -2.82
C ILE A 136 4.62 -6.47 -2.46
N LEU A 137 3.79 -5.81 -1.65
CA LEU A 137 2.43 -6.22 -1.32
C LEU A 137 1.45 -5.18 -1.88
N ALA A 138 0.82 -5.52 -2.98
CA ALA A 138 -0.15 -4.68 -3.65
C ALA A 138 -1.57 -5.04 -3.18
N MET A 139 -2.31 -4.08 -2.65
CA MET A 139 -3.68 -4.28 -2.19
C MET A 139 -4.65 -3.32 -2.87
N THR A 140 -5.75 -3.84 -3.38
CA THR A 140 -6.80 -3.01 -3.97
C THR A 140 -8.18 -3.60 -3.71
N GLY A 141 -9.19 -2.76 -3.64
CA GLY A 141 -10.60 -3.16 -3.62
C GLY A 141 -11.15 -3.39 -5.03
N SER A 142 -10.51 -2.80 -6.03
CA SER A 142 -10.85 -2.94 -7.44
C SER A 142 -9.58 -2.91 -8.26
N TYR A 143 -9.33 -3.97 -9.02
CA TYR A 143 -8.21 -4.02 -9.96
C TYR A 143 -8.53 -3.29 -11.29
N PHE A 144 -9.75 -2.78 -11.40
CA PHE A 144 -10.23 -2.01 -12.54
C PHE A 144 -10.17 -0.51 -12.23
N ARG A 145 -9.52 0.24 -13.10
CA ARG A 145 -9.46 1.71 -13.02
C ARG A 145 -10.68 2.40 -13.61
N GLY A 146 -11.48 1.70 -14.40
CA GLY A 146 -12.58 2.28 -15.17
C GLY A 146 -12.16 2.93 -16.48
N ASP A 147 -10.87 2.97 -16.77
CA ASP A 147 -10.29 3.34 -18.07
C ASP A 147 -9.61 2.11 -18.72
N CYS A 148 -9.15 2.26 -19.95
CA CYS A 148 -8.48 1.19 -20.69
C CYS A 148 -7.01 0.99 -20.29
N VAL A 149 -6.52 1.68 -19.24
CA VAL A 149 -5.12 1.64 -18.84
C VAL A 149 -4.90 0.53 -17.83
N ALA A 150 -3.96 -0.35 -18.12
CA ALA A 150 -3.56 -1.41 -17.20
C ALA A 150 -2.90 -0.83 -15.94
N VAL A 151 -3.17 -1.43 -14.78
CA VAL A 151 -2.51 -1.07 -13.52
C VAL A 151 -1.03 -1.47 -13.54
N LEU A 152 -0.74 -2.65 -14.07
CA LEU A 152 0.61 -3.15 -14.30
C LEU A 152 0.78 -3.60 -15.76
N ARG A 153 2.01 -3.58 -16.24
CA ARG A 153 2.34 -4.24 -17.51
C ARG A 153 2.19 -5.77 -17.34
N PRO A 154 1.80 -6.51 -18.37
CA PRO A 154 1.66 -7.96 -18.27
C PRO A 154 2.93 -8.69 -17.82
N SER A 155 4.11 -8.15 -18.13
CA SER A 155 5.40 -8.67 -17.67
C SER A 155 5.57 -8.55 -16.15
N ASP A 156 5.18 -7.39 -15.61
CA ASP A 156 5.32 -7.08 -14.19
C ASP A 156 4.27 -7.84 -13.38
N GLU A 157 3.05 -7.94 -13.92
CA GLU A 157 1.93 -8.65 -13.30
C GLU A 157 2.21 -10.14 -13.10
N ARG A 158 2.98 -10.77 -14.01
CA ARG A 158 3.39 -12.18 -13.89
C ARG A 158 4.32 -12.47 -12.71
N GLN A 159 4.95 -11.43 -12.14
CA GLN A 159 5.81 -11.57 -10.98
C GLN A 159 5.02 -11.60 -9.65
N PHE A 160 3.72 -11.27 -9.69
CA PHE A 160 2.88 -11.26 -8.51
C PHE A 160 2.11 -12.58 -8.36
N GLU A 161 2.15 -13.12 -7.16
CA GLU A 161 1.17 -14.10 -6.72
C GLU A 161 -0.14 -13.38 -6.39
N LYS A 162 -1.24 -13.84 -6.98
CA LYS A 162 -2.55 -13.19 -6.87
C LYS A 162 -3.45 -13.94 -5.90
N VAL A 163 -3.99 -13.20 -4.95
CA VAL A 163 -5.06 -13.66 -4.06
C VAL A 163 -6.28 -12.77 -4.29
N THR A 164 -7.37 -13.39 -4.73
CA THR A 164 -8.63 -12.69 -5.00
C THR A 164 -9.68 -13.13 -4.00
N TYR A 165 -10.46 -12.17 -3.51
CA TYR A 165 -11.67 -12.41 -2.72
C TYR A 165 -12.79 -11.60 -3.36
N ASN A 166 -13.60 -12.27 -4.17
CA ASN A 166 -14.60 -11.62 -4.99
C ASN A 166 -15.91 -11.34 -4.21
N TYR A 167 -16.81 -10.59 -4.83
CA TYR A 167 -18.07 -10.20 -4.21
C TYR A 167 -18.97 -11.40 -3.87
N TYR A 168 -18.99 -12.43 -4.71
CA TYR A 168 -19.78 -13.64 -4.45
C TYR A 168 -19.27 -14.43 -3.25
N GLU A 169 -17.96 -14.52 -3.10
CA GLU A 169 -17.33 -15.11 -1.92
C GLU A 169 -17.64 -14.29 -0.67
N GLN A 170 -17.65 -12.97 -0.79
CA GLN A 170 -18.02 -12.06 0.29
C GLN A 170 -19.48 -12.24 0.71
N LEU A 171 -20.41 -12.30 -0.22
CA LEU A 171 -21.84 -12.52 0.06
C LEU A 171 -22.11 -13.86 0.74
N ASN A 172 -21.44 -14.92 0.31
CA ASN A 172 -21.68 -16.28 0.80
C ASN A 172 -20.92 -16.62 2.07
N GLY A 173 -19.78 -15.95 2.33
CA GLY A 173 -18.88 -16.29 3.44
C GLY A 173 -18.81 -15.25 4.55
N TYR A 174 -19.34 -14.04 4.36
CA TYR A 174 -19.13 -12.93 5.30
C TYR A 174 -20.29 -12.77 6.29
N LYS A 175 -20.13 -13.28 7.49
CA LYS A 175 -21.16 -13.24 8.56
C LYS A 175 -21.60 -11.84 8.99
N TYR A 176 -20.82 -10.80 8.68
CA TYR A 176 -21.00 -9.45 9.17
C TYR A 176 -21.42 -8.44 8.09
N LEU A 177 -21.67 -8.91 6.87
CA LEU A 177 -22.26 -8.06 5.85
C LEU A 177 -23.73 -7.83 6.19
N LYS A 178 -24.10 -6.59 6.52
CA LYS A 178 -25.46 -6.30 7.02
C LYS A 178 -26.48 -6.37 5.88
N SER A 179 -26.36 -5.53 4.90
CA SER A 179 -27.18 -5.53 3.69
C SER A 179 -26.49 -4.69 2.62
N LEU A 180 -26.74 -5.01 1.36
CA LEU A 180 -26.27 -4.24 0.24
C LEU A 180 -27.44 -3.98 -0.71
N SER A 181 -27.72 -2.70 -0.96
CA SER A 181 -28.64 -2.28 -2.02
C SER A 181 -27.84 -1.59 -3.11
N ILE A 182 -27.98 -2.07 -4.34
CA ILE A 182 -27.32 -1.47 -5.50
C ILE A 182 -28.40 -0.78 -6.34
N GLY A 183 -28.34 0.56 -6.42
CA GLY A 183 -29.20 1.37 -7.29
C GLY A 183 -28.43 1.81 -8.52
N PHE A 184 -29.03 1.66 -9.70
CA PHE A 184 -28.51 2.22 -10.94
C PHE A 184 -29.28 3.49 -11.28
N HIS A 185 -28.56 4.58 -11.51
CA HIS A 185 -29.11 5.83 -11.98
C HIS A 185 -28.68 6.06 -13.41
N PHE A 186 -29.63 5.97 -14.34
CA PHE A 186 -29.37 6.28 -15.75
C PHE A 186 -29.59 7.77 -15.96
N TYR A 187 -28.54 8.47 -16.34
CA TYR A 187 -28.60 9.88 -16.69
C TYR A 187 -28.52 10.06 -18.20
N ASN A 188 -29.60 10.53 -18.81
CA ASN A 188 -29.63 10.94 -20.18
C ASN A 188 -29.40 12.46 -20.25
N GLY A 189 -28.15 12.88 -20.14
CA GLY A 189 -27.76 14.28 -20.29
C GLY A 189 -27.20 14.54 -21.69
N VAL A 190 -27.68 15.60 -22.33
CA VAL A 190 -27.03 16.14 -23.52
C VAL A 190 -25.95 17.10 -23.04
N TYR A 191 -24.69 16.79 -23.33
CA TYR A 191 -23.61 17.75 -23.14
C TYR A 191 -23.74 18.85 -24.22
N LEU A 192 -24.06 20.06 -23.80
CA LEU A 192 -23.92 21.25 -24.64
C LEU A 192 -22.44 21.66 -24.55
N ASN A 193 -21.73 21.56 -25.69
CA ASN A 193 -20.40 22.13 -25.87
C ASN A 193 -20.47 23.65 -25.94
#